data_baf4f94993ed5bca1ac9ef19e205f856
#
_entry.id   baf4f94993ed5bca1ac9ef19e205f856
#
_cell.length_a   1.000
_cell.length_b   1.000
_cell.length_c   1.000
_cell.angle_alpha   90.00
_cell.angle_beta   90.00
_cell.angle_gamma   90.00
#
_symmetry.space_group_name_H-M   'P 1'
#
loop_
_entity.id
_entity.type
_entity.pdbx_description
1 polymer ?
#
loop_
_entity_poly.entity_id
_entity_poly.type
_entity_poly.pdbx_seq_one_letter_code
_entity_poly.pdbx_strand_id
1 'polypeptide(L)'
;PLLLHANVNYIHPYGSNSLLLNTDQQGMFLYNYVEGYVIHQSENGFPFEVPHFKISTMFTDSQKNLWIGSVDQGYVVRYNYKERFNTNNHLSSYLNRKSVLSVAVDKERNLWMATMIDGLYVYNMDSHEVKEVDSAGLPGKSATDKPDITRVFVDDEGYIWLAALYASKVMKCSYKNGILKTESIHDIFLPLSFAQDRCGTIWVGTYSPKLYAKKRKEKEFVQTKVFSWTGTFIPGLLPRNNGKMWTTAFMNPVMQINPDNWESAEVPFENTDWQACIQRSVFIPTDIFEDSRGDVWIGTVSNGLLHYSAATGKIETIEGTPCRDISCIEEDAQGNIWAGTQYGLGKYDRTVGKFTNYYAADGIGGNQFYDRSSCRLPDGTLVFGGTHGLTFFNPMDVSTKREIPLLFEDLKIHNRLARPQDSESIDKHLSYRPDICLDHNQNGFSISFAALDYCEYERVHYYYKMDGFDKYWIDARNNREAYYANLPAGTYTFKVKITNNDKSIVERENSIRVIVKPAPWQTWWAWCIYLLIAAAIIGIFIRAWLRIKQEKETA
;
A
#
# COMPACT_ATOMS: atom_id res chain seq x y z
N PRO A 1 -22.55 0.06 31.40
CA PRO A 1 -22.67 0.90 32.62
C PRO A 1 -22.16 2.32 32.42
N LEU A 2 -21.13 2.54 31.58
CA LEU A 2 -20.49 3.86 31.36
C LEU A 2 -21.42 4.91 30.69
N LEU A 3 -22.38 4.49 29.88
CA LEU A 3 -23.33 5.37 29.18
C LEU A 3 -24.60 5.70 29.99
N LEU A 4 -24.82 5.10 31.15
CA LEU A 4 -26.06 5.23 31.93
C LEU A 4 -26.36 6.67 32.39
N HIS A 5 -25.38 7.57 32.38
CA HIS A 5 -25.51 8.98 32.82
C HIS A 5 -24.96 9.99 31.80
N ALA A 6 -24.67 9.56 30.56
CA ALA A 6 -24.14 10.44 29.52
C ALA A 6 -25.26 10.94 28.62
N ASN A 7 -25.39 12.26 28.48
CA ASN A 7 -26.25 12.84 27.46
C ASN A 7 -25.58 12.75 26.09
N VAL A 8 -26.06 11.82 25.26
CA VAL A 8 -25.59 11.69 23.88
C VAL A 8 -26.22 12.80 23.04
N ASN A 9 -25.39 13.67 22.51
CA ASN A 9 -25.82 14.81 21.68
C ASN A 9 -25.67 14.54 20.18
N TYR A 10 -24.86 13.55 19.78
CA TYR A 10 -24.68 13.18 18.38
C TYR A 10 -24.39 11.69 18.22
N ILE A 11 -25.01 11.07 17.22
CA ILE A 11 -24.81 9.66 16.86
C ILE A 11 -24.44 9.60 15.39
N HIS A 12 -23.34 8.89 15.06
CA HIS A 12 -22.89 8.73 13.69
C HIS A 12 -22.54 7.26 13.38
N PRO A 13 -23.00 6.69 12.25
CA PRO A 13 -22.57 5.36 11.83
C PRO A 13 -21.06 5.30 11.57
N TYR A 14 -20.39 4.25 12.06
CA TYR A 14 -18.98 4.03 11.87
C TYR A 14 -18.71 2.57 11.45
N GLY A 15 -18.24 2.39 10.20
CA GLY A 15 -18.15 1.06 9.62
C GLY A 15 -19.52 0.39 9.45
N SER A 16 -19.53 -0.95 9.39
CA SER A 16 -20.76 -1.75 9.19
C SER A 16 -21.50 -2.08 10.49
N ASN A 17 -20.80 -2.10 11.63
CA ASN A 17 -21.27 -2.72 12.87
C ASN A 17 -21.19 -1.80 14.10
N SER A 18 -20.83 -0.54 13.92
CA SER A 18 -20.55 0.36 15.04
C SER A 18 -21.17 1.74 14.87
N LEU A 19 -21.33 2.44 15.98
CA LEU A 19 -21.78 3.81 16.08
C LEU A 19 -20.78 4.64 16.90
N LEU A 20 -20.48 5.84 16.43
CA LEU A 20 -19.83 6.86 17.23
C LEU A 20 -20.88 7.65 17.99
N LEU A 21 -20.72 7.75 19.29
CA LEU A 21 -21.61 8.46 20.18
C LEU A 21 -20.85 9.62 20.81
N ASN A 22 -21.20 10.86 20.47
CA ASN A 22 -20.62 12.03 21.13
C ASN A 22 -21.50 12.48 22.29
N THR A 23 -20.87 12.82 23.41
CA THR A 23 -21.56 13.22 24.64
C THR A 23 -21.19 14.66 25.03
N ASP A 24 -22.04 15.29 25.84
CA ASP A 24 -21.81 16.68 26.28
C ASP A 24 -20.59 16.85 27.19
N GLN A 25 -20.28 15.87 28.04
CA GLN A 25 -19.25 16.02 29.08
C GLN A 25 -18.24 14.88 29.16
N GLN A 26 -18.54 13.72 28.56
CA GLN A 26 -17.71 12.53 28.69
C GLN A 26 -16.93 12.19 27.42
N GLY A 27 -17.00 13.05 26.38
CA GLY A 27 -16.30 12.82 25.12
C GLY A 27 -17.00 11.81 24.21
N MET A 28 -16.21 11.11 23.42
CA MET A 28 -16.72 10.20 22.38
C MET A 28 -16.62 8.74 22.80
N PHE A 29 -17.62 7.97 22.41
CA PHE A 29 -17.66 6.52 22.60
C PHE A 29 -17.87 5.83 21.27
N LEU A 30 -17.25 4.67 21.08
CA LEU A 30 -17.54 3.72 20.00
C LEU A 30 -18.43 2.61 20.58
N TYR A 31 -19.61 2.41 20.03
CA TYR A 31 -20.51 1.32 20.37
C TYR A 31 -20.59 0.32 19.21
N ASN A 32 -20.09 -0.89 19.41
CA ASN A 32 -20.30 -2.00 18.49
C ASN A 32 -21.60 -2.73 18.89
N TYR A 33 -22.63 -2.58 18.04
CA TYR A 33 -23.96 -3.14 18.35
C TYR A 33 -24.10 -4.63 18.01
N VAL A 34 -23.16 -5.21 17.27
CA VAL A 34 -23.14 -6.65 16.97
C VAL A 34 -22.49 -7.42 18.11
N GLU A 35 -21.35 -6.95 18.60
CA GLU A 35 -20.59 -7.58 19.67
C GLU A 35 -20.98 -7.06 21.07
N GLY A 36 -21.75 -5.97 21.14
CA GLY A 36 -22.32 -5.44 22.38
C GLY A 36 -21.33 -4.74 23.32
N TYR A 37 -20.19 -4.28 22.82
CA TYR A 37 -19.22 -3.55 23.63
C TYR A 37 -19.21 -2.04 23.36
N VAL A 38 -18.72 -1.27 24.34
CA VAL A 38 -18.53 0.18 24.26
C VAL A 38 -17.08 0.50 24.64
N ILE A 39 -16.42 1.33 23.84
CA ILE A 39 -15.06 1.82 24.07
C ILE A 39 -15.09 3.34 24.20
N HIS A 40 -14.50 3.88 25.26
CA HIS A 40 -14.35 5.33 25.43
C HIS A 40 -13.11 5.84 24.68
N GLN A 41 -13.13 7.10 24.23
CA GLN A 41 -12.03 7.72 23.48
C GLN A 41 -10.67 7.73 24.18
N SER A 42 -10.63 7.59 25.51
CA SER A 42 -9.39 7.49 26.29
C SER A 42 -8.88 6.05 26.46
N GLU A 43 -9.65 5.07 26.01
CA GLU A 43 -9.30 3.67 26.15
C GLU A 43 -8.48 3.19 24.96
N ASN A 44 -7.56 2.26 25.23
CA ASN A 44 -6.88 1.52 24.18
C ASN A 44 -7.92 0.75 23.36
N GLY A 45 -7.94 0.96 22.03
CA GLY A 45 -8.95 0.35 21.15
C GLY A 45 -9.91 1.34 20.53
N PHE A 46 -9.93 2.59 20.96
CA PHE A 46 -10.66 3.61 20.22
C PHE A 46 -9.99 3.84 18.85
N PRO A 47 -10.77 3.88 17.74
CA PRO A 47 -10.21 3.75 16.39
C PRO A 47 -9.36 4.94 15.94
N PHE A 48 -9.39 6.07 16.64
CA PHE A 48 -8.62 7.26 16.28
C PHE A 48 -8.45 8.22 17.46
N GLU A 49 -7.49 9.10 17.33
CA GLU A 49 -7.32 10.22 18.25
C GLU A 49 -8.44 11.25 18.02
N VAL A 50 -9.25 11.47 19.06
CA VAL A 50 -10.36 12.43 18.99
C VAL A 50 -9.81 13.84 19.15
N PRO A 51 -10.22 14.79 18.28
CA PRO A 51 -9.78 16.17 18.37
C PRO A 51 -10.17 16.83 19.72
N HIS A 52 -9.28 17.63 20.26
CA HIS A 52 -9.52 18.36 21.52
C HIS A 52 -10.38 19.61 21.33
N PHE A 53 -11.56 19.47 20.72
CA PHE A 53 -12.53 20.55 20.57
C PHE A 53 -13.97 20.05 20.76
N LYS A 54 -14.89 20.99 20.96
CA LYS A 54 -16.30 20.66 21.10
C LYS A 54 -16.86 20.27 19.73
N ILE A 55 -17.23 19.00 19.58
CA ILE A 55 -17.77 18.45 18.34
C ILE A 55 -19.21 18.95 18.12
N SER A 56 -19.47 19.51 16.95
CA SER A 56 -20.79 19.98 16.54
C SER A 56 -21.49 19.04 15.57
N THR A 57 -20.72 18.38 14.69
CA THR A 57 -21.25 17.51 13.65
C THR A 57 -20.22 16.48 13.21
N MET A 58 -20.71 15.37 12.65
CA MET A 58 -19.89 14.37 11.96
C MET A 58 -20.53 14.04 10.63
N PHE A 59 -19.72 13.81 9.61
CA PHE A 59 -20.17 13.49 8.26
C PHE A 59 -19.22 12.48 7.61
N THR A 60 -19.75 11.46 6.97
CA THR A 60 -18.97 10.53 6.15
C THR A 60 -19.23 10.85 4.69
N ASP A 61 -18.15 11.17 3.94
CA ASP A 61 -18.24 11.49 2.52
C ASP A 61 -18.35 10.22 1.64
N SER A 62 -18.50 10.43 0.33
CA SER A 62 -18.59 9.33 -0.64
C SER A 62 -17.35 8.45 -0.72
N GLN A 63 -16.20 8.95 -0.28
CA GLN A 63 -14.94 8.21 -0.16
C GLN A 63 -14.79 7.54 1.20
N LYS A 64 -15.84 7.60 2.04
CA LYS A 64 -15.88 7.10 3.43
C LYS A 64 -14.89 7.79 4.38
N ASN A 65 -14.43 9.00 4.06
CA ASN A 65 -13.67 9.80 5.01
C ASN A 65 -14.62 10.38 6.05
N LEU A 66 -14.22 10.33 7.32
CA LEU A 66 -14.99 10.90 8.43
C LEU A 66 -14.57 12.36 8.65
N TRP A 67 -15.51 13.27 8.48
CA TRP A 67 -15.36 14.70 8.75
C TRP A 67 -15.96 15.01 10.12
N ILE A 68 -15.15 15.63 10.99
CA ILE A 68 -15.55 15.98 12.35
C ILE A 68 -15.49 17.50 12.47
N GLY A 69 -16.63 18.14 12.57
CA GLY A 69 -16.75 19.60 12.70
C GLY A 69 -16.80 20.06 14.13
N SER A 70 -16.17 21.20 14.43
CA SER A 70 -16.24 21.87 15.72
C SER A 70 -17.20 23.07 15.70
N VAL A 71 -17.54 23.58 16.87
CA VAL A 71 -18.35 24.79 17.02
C VAL A 71 -17.56 26.03 16.61
N ASP A 72 -16.24 26.07 16.87
CA ASP A 72 -15.40 27.27 16.84
C ASP A 72 -14.00 27.08 16.26
N GLN A 73 -13.56 25.84 15.99
CA GLN A 73 -12.18 25.52 15.58
C GLN A 73 -12.06 24.91 14.19
N GLY A 74 -13.16 24.94 13.39
CA GLY A 74 -13.16 24.39 12.05
C GLY A 74 -13.47 22.89 12.02
N TYR A 75 -12.69 22.10 11.29
CA TYR A 75 -12.94 20.67 11.14
C TYR A 75 -11.64 19.87 11.04
N VAL A 76 -11.75 18.58 11.32
CA VAL A 76 -10.70 17.58 11.10
C VAL A 76 -11.25 16.50 10.17
N VAL A 77 -10.44 16.02 9.25
CA VAL A 77 -10.78 14.90 8.36
C VAL A 77 -9.97 13.68 8.74
N ARG A 78 -10.67 12.58 8.99
CA ARG A 78 -10.08 11.28 9.13
C ARG A 78 -10.23 10.51 7.82
N TYR A 79 -9.11 10.22 7.20
CA TYR A 79 -9.09 9.57 5.90
C TYR A 79 -9.27 8.06 6.00
N ASN A 80 -10.24 7.51 5.31
CA ASN A 80 -10.57 6.09 5.29
C ASN A 80 -9.41 5.20 4.77
N TYR A 81 -8.57 5.72 3.86
CA TYR A 81 -7.47 4.93 3.29
C TYR A 81 -6.43 4.49 4.32
N LYS A 82 -6.27 5.21 5.43
CA LYS A 82 -5.37 4.82 6.53
C LYS A 82 -5.87 3.58 7.29
N GLU A 83 -7.13 3.23 7.17
CA GLU A 83 -7.72 2.06 7.82
C GLU A 83 -7.49 0.76 7.06
N ARG A 84 -7.00 0.82 5.81
CA ARG A 84 -6.75 -0.37 4.99
C ARG A 84 -5.70 -1.30 5.56
N PHE A 85 -4.71 -0.75 6.28
CA PHE A 85 -3.60 -1.48 6.89
C PHE A 85 -3.77 -1.72 8.39
N ASN A 86 -4.88 -1.29 8.99
CA ASN A 86 -5.19 -1.46 10.40
C ASN A 86 -6.65 -1.83 10.57
N THR A 87 -7.03 -2.97 10.00
CA THR A 87 -8.41 -3.47 10.08
C THR A 87 -8.80 -3.90 11.48
N ASN A 88 -7.82 -4.20 12.34
CA ASN A 88 -8.04 -4.49 13.76
C ASN A 88 -7.51 -3.36 14.63
N ASN A 89 -8.31 -2.35 14.84
CA ASN A 89 -7.95 -1.17 15.63
C ASN A 89 -7.63 -1.50 17.09
N HIS A 90 -8.31 -2.48 17.69
CA HIS A 90 -8.08 -2.89 19.08
C HIS A 90 -6.68 -3.49 19.24
N LEU A 91 -6.29 -4.45 18.39
CA LEU A 91 -4.98 -5.07 18.43
C LEU A 91 -3.86 -4.04 18.15
N SER A 92 -4.06 -3.21 17.12
CA SER A 92 -3.08 -2.18 16.73
C SER A 92 -2.87 -1.14 17.83
N SER A 93 -3.91 -0.72 18.54
CA SER A 93 -3.79 0.25 19.62
C SER A 93 -3.13 -0.35 20.86
N TYR A 94 -3.43 -1.62 21.18
CA TYR A 94 -2.82 -2.33 22.31
C TYR A 94 -1.31 -2.51 22.14
N LEU A 95 -0.86 -2.75 20.90
CA LEU A 95 0.54 -2.93 20.55
C LEU A 95 1.23 -1.65 20.06
N ASN A 96 0.53 -0.52 20.06
CA ASN A 96 1.11 0.75 19.65
C ASN A 96 2.37 1.06 20.46
N ARG A 97 3.45 1.43 19.74
CA ARG A 97 4.79 1.68 20.30
C ARG A 97 5.52 0.45 20.85
N LYS A 98 4.98 -0.77 20.69
CA LYS A 98 5.72 -2.00 21.04
C LYS A 98 6.42 -2.54 19.79
N SER A 99 7.67 -2.91 19.94
CA SER A 99 8.46 -3.53 18.86
C SER A 99 8.15 -5.02 18.78
N VAL A 100 7.45 -5.45 17.74
CA VAL A 100 7.04 -6.85 17.53
C VAL A 100 8.08 -7.58 16.68
N LEU A 101 8.90 -8.41 17.34
CA LEU A 101 10.04 -9.11 16.73
C LEU A 101 9.66 -10.37 15.98
N SER A 102 8.57 -11.02 16.36
CA SER A 102 8.15 -12.27 15.75
C SER A 102 6.67 -12.50 15.94
N VAL A 103 6.03 -13.04 14.92
CA VAL A 103 4.61 -13.42 14.93
C VAL A 103 4.45 -14.88 14.46
N ALA A 104 3.47 -15.58 15.00
CA ALA A 104 3.08 -16.91 14.55
C ALA A 104 1.60 -17.15 14.85
N VAL A 105 0.94 -18.00 14.08
CA VAL A 105 -0.46 -18.38 14.29
C VAL A 105 -0.56 -19.86 14.66
N ASP A 106 -1.41 -20.19 15.63
CA ASP A 106 -1.69 -21.56 16.00
C ASP A 106 -2.99 -22.10 15.39
N LYS A 107 -3.25 -23.39 15.58
CA LYS A 107 -4.45 -24.06 15.05
C LYS A 107 -5.76 -23.61 15.74
N GLU A 108 -5.66 -23.05 16.92
CA GLU A 108 -6.78 -22.51 17.71
C GLU A 108 -7.06 -21.04 17.36
N ARG A 109 -6.48 -20.55 16.23
CA ARG A 109 -6.63 -19.20 15.75
C ARG A 109 -6.13 -18.12 16.72
N ASN A 110 -5.08 -18.43 17.48
CA ASN A 110 -4.38 -17.44 18.28
C ASN A 110 -3.17 -16.92 17.49
N LEU A 111 -3.04 -15.61 17.42
CA LEU A 111 -1.85 -14.92 16.93
C LEU A 111 -0.90 -14.64 18.09
N TRP A 112 0.24 -15.27 18.05
CA TRP A 112 1.32 -15.11 19.01
C TRP A 112 2.25 -13.99 18.60
N MET A 113 2.67 -13.14 19.54
CA MET A 113 3.50 -11.96 19.27
C MET A 113 4.59 -11.85 20.33
N ALA A 114 5.84 -11.99 19.91
CA ALA A 114 7.01 -11.74 20.76
C ALA A 114 7.45 -10.28 20.59
N THR A 115 7.62 -9.56 21.67
CA THR A 115 8.02 -8.15 21.67
C THR A 115 9.45 -7.99 22.21
N MET A 116 10.10 -6.89 21.85
CA MET A 116 11.52 -6.68 22.19
C MET A 116 11.79 -6.64 23.69
N ILE A 117 10.96 -5.96 24.46
CA ILE A 117 11.16 -5.77 25.90
C ILE A 117 9.88 -5.97 26.73
N ASP A 118 8.73 -6.08 26.07
CA ASP A 118 7.43 -6.11 26.74
C ASP A 118 6.87 -7.52 26.95
N GLY A 119 7.61 -8.57 26.55
CA GLY A 119 7.24 -9.97 26.73
C GLY A 119 6.45 -10.57 25.57
N LEU A 120 5.61 -11.56 25.89
CA LEU A 120 4.84 -12.36 24.95
C LEU A 120 3.35 -12.00 25.02
N TYR A 121 2.71 -11.84 23.88
CA TYR A 121 1.29 -11.56 23.76
C TYR A 121 0.60 -12.61 22.92
N VAL A 122 -0.68 -12.83 23.19
CA VAL A 122 -1.57 -13.67 22.39
C VAL A 122 -2.86 -12.90 22.07
N TYR A 123 -3.26 -12.93 20.81
CA TYR A 123 -4.55 -12.42 20.35
C TYR A 123 -5.38 -13.57 19.81
N ASN A 124 -6.53 -13.81 20.41
CA ASN A 124 -7.47 -14.80 19.92
C ASN A 124 -8.38 -14.16 18.88
N MET A 125 -8.39 -14.71 17.66
CA MET A 125 -9.12 -14.14 16.53
C MET A 125 -10.65 -14.31 16.64
N ASP A 126 -11.12 -15.27 17.41
CA ASP A 126 -12.56 -15.55 17.54
C ASP A 126 -13.18 -14.70 18.66
N SER A 127 -12.48 -14.51 19.79
CA SER A 127 -12.93 -13.66 20.89
C SER A 127 -12.49 -12.20 20.78
N HIS A 128 -11.58 -11.89 19.81
CA HIS A 128 -10.94 -10.58 19.64
C HIS A 128 -10.21 -10.06 20.89
N GLU A 129 -9.83 -10.96 21.80
CA GLU A 129 -9.19 -10.63 23.06
C GLU A 129 -7.67 -10.69 22.94
N VAL A 130 -7.00 -9.62 23.38
CA VAL A 130 -5.53 -9.56 23.50
C VAL A 130 -5.14 -9.76 24.94
N LYS A 131 -4.21 -10.68 25.19
CA LYS A 131 -3.68 -10.97 26.54
C LYS A 131 -2.16 -10.92 26.52
N GLU A 132 -1.59 -10.33 27.56
CA GLU A 132 -0.20 -10.58 27.92
C GLU A 132 -0.11 -11.99 28.52
N VAL A 133 0.81 -12.79 28.02
CA VAL A 133 1.02 -14.16 28.51
C VAL A 133 1.87 -14.11 29.76
N ASP A 134 1.39 -14.73 30.83
CA ASP A 134 2.22 -14.90 32.03
C ASP A 134 3.45 -15.75 31.68
N SER A 135 4.57 -15.10 31.74
CA SER A 135 5.86 -15.65 31.33
C SER A 135 6.89 -15.65 32.49
N ALA A 136 6.42 -15.44 33.73
CA ALA A 136 7.28 -15.30 34.91
C ALA A 136 8.19 -16.52 35.18
N GLY A 137 7.82 -17.71 34.66
CA GLY A 137 8.61 -18.95 34.75
C GLY A 137 9.55 -19.20 33.59
N LEU A 138 9.56 -18.35 32.55
CA LEU A 138 10.42 -18.54 31.39
C LEU A 138 11.85 -18.01 31.64
N PRO A 139 12.90 -18.69 31.11
CA PRO A 139 14.27 -18.24 31.27
C PRO A 139 14.56 -16.98 30.44
N GLY A 140 15.47 -16.18 30.96
CA GLY A 140 15.88 -14.91 30.36
C GLY A 140 15.05 -13.74 30.87
N LYS A 141 15.72 -12.64 31.21
CA LYS A 141 15.06 -11.42 31.65
C LYS A 141 15.52 -10.25 30.81
N SER A 142 14.59 -9.47 30.31
CA SER A 142 14.85 -8.18 29.68
C SER A 142 15.13 -7.10 30.73
N ALA A 143 15.40 -5.89 30.30
CA ALA A 143 15.53 -4.73 31.18
C ALA A 143 14.23 -4.42 31.97
N THR A 144 13.09 -4.98 31.57
CA THR A 144 11.78 -4.82 32.21
C THR A 144 11.39 -6.01 33.11
N ASP A 145 12.34 -6.89 33.45
CA ASP A 145 12.13 -8.16 34.18
C ASP A 145 11.22 -9.19 33.48
N LYS A 146 10.79 -8.90 32.25
CA LYS A 146 10.05 -9.84 31.39
C LYS A 146 10.99 -10.73 30.62
N PRO A 147 10.58 -11.96 30.24
CA PRO A 147 11.44 -12.84 29.45
C PRO A 147 11.77 -12.24 28.08
N ASP A 148 13.02 -12.37 27.69
CA ASP A 148 13.56 -11.93 26.41
C ASP A 148 13.26 -12.97 25.32
N ILE A 149 12.04 -12.98 24.82
CA ILE A 149 11.59 -13.87 23.76
C ILE A 149 11.73 -13.16 22.41
N THR A 150 12.65 -13.64 21.59
CA THR A 150 12.95 -13.02 20.29
C THR A 150 12.26 -13.72 19.12
N ARG A 151 11.87 -14.98 19.27
CA ARG A 151 11.16 -15.76 18.25
C ARG A 151 10.06 -16.62 18.86
N VAL A 152 8.96 -16.70 18.14
CA VAL A 152 7.87 -17.63 18.40
C VAL A 152 7.60 -18.45 17.14
N PHE A 153 7.38 -19.74 17.30
CA PHE A 153 7.04 -20.67 16.22
C PHE A 153 6.02 -21.68 16.74
N VAL A 154 5.09 -22.09 15.89
CA VAL A 154 4.08 -23.10 16.24
C VAL A 154 4.30 -24.32 15.36
N ASP A 155 4.42 -25.50 15.98
CA ASP A 155 4.61 -26.74 15.25
C ASP A 155 3.28 -27.37 14.79
N ASP A 156 3.38 -28.43 13.98
CA ASP A 156 2.21 -29.16 13.44
C ASP A 156 1.40 -29.93 14.50
N GLU A 157 1.93 -30.11 15.71
CA GLU A 157 1.22 -30.69 16.86
C GLU A 157 0.52 -29.61 17.71
N GLY A 158 0.76 -28.32 17.43
CA GLY A 158 0.19 -27.18 18.16
C GLY A 158 1.02 -26.76 19.37
N TYR A 159 2.26 -27.24 19.52
CA TYR A 159 3.16 -26.73 20.54
C TYR A 159 3.79 -25.41 20.11
N ILE A 160 4.01 -24.54 21.08
CA ILE A 160 4.60 -23.23 20.89
C ILE A 160 6.09 -23.32 21.25
N TRP A 161 6.93 -23.04 20.28
CA TRP A 161 8.39 -22.99 20.47
C TRP A 161 8.82 -21.54 20.62
N LEU A 162 9.55 -21.26 21.69
CA LEU A 162 10.02 -19.93 22.03
C LEU A 162 11.55 -19.92 22.06
N ALA A 163 12.15 -18.90 21.45
CA ALA A 163 13.58 -18.67 21.55
C ALA A 163 13.88 -17.45 22.44
N ALA A 164 14.68 -17.69 23.48
CA ALA A 164 15.28 -16.64 24.30
C ALA A 164 16.74 -16.47 23.86
N LEU A 165 16.98 -15.50 22.97
CA LEU A 165 18.27 -15.32 22.28
C LEU A 165 19.42 -15.15 23.27
N TYR A 166 19.33 -14.18 24.16
CA TYR A 166 20.40 -13.85 25.10
C TYR A 166 20.52 -14.86 26.25
N ALA A 167 19.43 -15.55 26.60
CA ALA A 167 19.48 -16.66 27.55
C ALA A 167 20.02 -17.95 26.92
N SER A 168 20.19 -18.01 25.59
CA SER A 168 20.62 -19.20 24.84
C SER A 168 19.73 -20.43 25.15
N LYS A 169 18.42 -20.22 25.14
CA LYS A 169 17.43 -21.25 25.44
C LYS A 169 16.39 -21.36 24.34
N VAL A 170 15.96 -22.58 24.07
CA VAL A 170 14.78 -22.89 23.29
C VAL A 170 13.80 -23.65 24.17
N MET A 171 12.55 -23.20 24.20
CA MET A 171 11.50 -23.77 25.05
C MET A 171 10.39 -24.34 24.18
N LYS A 172 9.94 -25.55 24.52
CA LYS A 172 8.69 -26.13 24.00
C LYS A 172 7.60 -25.90 25.02
N CYS A 173 6.52 -25.27 24.62
CA CYS A 173 5.39 -24.90 25.49
C CYS A 173 4.07 -25.44 24.93
N SER A 174 3.13 -25.70 25.83
CA SER A 174 1.72 -25.93 25.51
C SER A 174 0.87 -24.78 26.03
N TYR A 175 -0.21 -24.43 25.33
CA TYR A 175 -1.13 -23.39 25.78
C TYR A 175 -2.53 -23.95 25.87
N LYS A 176 -3.11 -23.91 27.07
CA LYS A 176 -4.46 -24.39 27.34
C LYS A 176 -5.15 -23.49 28.36
N ASN A 177 -6.40 -23.14 28.09
CA ASN A 177 -7.24 -22.34 29.01
C ASN A 177 -6.58 -21.02 29.48
N GLY A 178 -5.84 -20.36 28.56
CA GLY A 178 -5.16 -19.11 28.89
C GLY A 178 -3.82 -19.26 29.63
N ILE A 179 -3.35 -20.49 29.86
CA ILE A 179 -2.13 -20.77 30.62
C ILE A 179 -1.08 -21.36 29.69
N LEU A 180 0.09 -20.73 29.65
CA LEU A 180 1.29 -21.23 28.96
C LEU A 180 2.08 -22.12 29.91
N LYS A 181 2.31 -23.38 29.51
CA LYS A 181 3.07 -24.35 30.29
C LYS A 181 4.31 -24.79 29.54
N THR A 182 5.48 -24.67 30.14
CA THR A 182 6.74 -25.18 29.61
C THR A 182 6.80 -26.70 29.74
N GLU A 183 6.97 -27.40 28.61
CA GLU A 183 7.09 -28.86 28.52
C GLU A 183 8.57 -29.30 28.51
N SER A 184 9.45 -28.54 27.84
CA SER A 184 10.90 -28.80 27.85
C SER A 184 11.69 -27.50 27.59
N ILE A 185 12.94 -27.48 28.07
CA ILE A 185 13.91 -26.40 27.84
C ILE A 185 15.19 -27.02 27.31
N HIS A 186 15.72 -26.44 26.24
CA HIS A 186 16.93 -26.91 25.55
C HIS A 186 17.99 -25.81 25.51
N ASP A 187 19.24 -26.19 25.76
CA ASP A 187 20.40 -25.31 25.67
C ASP A 187 20.87 -25.20 24.21
N ILE A 188 20.50 -24.09 23.56
CA ILE A 188 20.92 -23.78 22.19
C ILE A 188 21.49 -22.38 22.18
N PHE A 189 22.77 -22.26 21.82
CA PHE A 189 23.49 -20.99 21.83
C PHE A 189 22.91 -20.02 20.81
N LEU A 190 22.41 -18.86 21.27
CA LEU A 190 21.88 -17.75 20.46
C LEU A 190 20.89 -18.23 19.36
N PRO A 191 19.76 -18.85 19.72
CA PRO A 191 18.76 -19.33 18.74
C PRO A 191 18.14 -18.16 17.99
N LEU A 192 18.10 -18.26 16.62
CA LEU A 192 17.70 -17.17 15.75
C LEU A 192 16.48 -17.49 14.89
N SER A 193 16.32 -18.74 14.46
CA SER A 193 15.28 -19.12 13.50
C SER A 193 14.76 -20.52 13.76
N PHE A 194 13.49 -20.74 13.39
CA PHE A 194 12.81 -22.04 13.47
C PHE A 194 12.26 -22.46 12.11
N ALA A 195 12.20 -23.76 11.89
CA ALA A 195 11.38 -24.38 10.87
C ALA A 195 10.98 -25.81 11.29
N GLN A 196 9.93 -26.34 10.68
CA GLN A 196 9.55 -27.74 10.80
C GLN A 196 9.47 -28.36 9.42
N ASP A 197 10.17 -29.47 9.21
CA ASP A 197 10.11 -30.20 7.95
C ASP A 197 8.88 -31.14 7.91
N ARG A 198 8.63 -31.74 6.73
CA ARG A 198 7.52 -32.67 6.52
C ARG A 198 7.56 -33.94 7.39
N CYS A 199 8.74 -34.29 7.93
CA CYS A 199 8.92 -35.42 8.85
C CYS A 199 8.62 -35.03 10.30
N GLY A 200 8.30 -33.74 10.55
CA GLY A 200 8.07 -33.17 11.88
C GLY A 200 9.33 -32.91 12.67
N THR A 201 10.50 -32.87 12.00
CA THR A 201 11.75 -32.46 12.63
C THR A 201 11.75 -30.95 12.85
N ILE A 202 12.02 -30.51 14.06
CA ILE A 202 12.21 -29.10 14.39
C ILE A 202 13.66 -28.72 14.14
N TRP A 203 13.84 -27.70 13.32
CA TRP A 203 15.14 -27.12 13.00
C TRP A 203 15.32 -25.78 13.67
N VAL A 204 16.52 -25.53 14.20
CA VAL A 204 16.88 -24.27 14.86
C VAL A 204 18.18 -23.74 14.28
N GLY A 205 18.11 -22.61 13.60
CA GLY A 205 19.26 -21.83 13.17
C GLY A 205 19.73 -20.91 14.30
N THR A 206 21.02 -20.62 14.34
CA THR A 206 21.61 -19.83 15.43
C THR A 206 22.42 -18.64 14.91
N TYR A 207 22.77 -17.72 15.81
CA TYR A 207 23.76 -16.64 15.59
C TYR A 207 25.21 -17.18 15.59
N SER A 208 25.38 -18.40 15.03
CA SER A 208 26.65 -19.09 14.85
C SER A 208 26.49 -20.07 13.68
N PRO A 209 27.57 -20.70 13.18
CA PRO A 209 27.45 -21.67 12.09
C PRO A 209 26.77 -23.00 12.50
N LYS A 210 26.10 -23.01 13.64
CA LYS A 210 25.46 -24.22 14.17
C LYS A 210 24.01 -24.27 13.80
N LEU A 211 23.60 -25.33 13.13
CA LEU A 211 22.24 -25.71 12.86
C LEU A 211 21.87 -26.92 13.71
N TYR A 212 20.78 -26.85 14.41
CA TYR A 212 20.29 -27.93 15.27
C TYR A 212 19.02 -28.54 14.69
N ALA A 213 18.88 -29.85 14.84
CA ALA A 213 17.71 -30.59 14.43
C ALA A 213 17.22 -31.51 15.56
N LYS A 214 15.91 -31.58 15.75
CA LYS A 214 15.27 -32.49 16.73
C LYS A 214 14.17 -33.26 16.04
N LYS A 215 14.35 -34.56 15.84
CA LYS A 215 13.31 -35.42 15.28
C LYS A 215 12.13 -35.53 16.25
N ARG A 216 10.95 -35.74 15.73
CA ARG A 216 9.67 -35.76 16.48
C ARG A 216 9.73 -36.67 17.73
N LYS A 217 10.33 -37.86 17.61
CA LYS A 217 10.42 -38.84 18.70
C LYS A 217 11.62 -38.67 19.63
N GLU A 218 12.56 -37.82 19.27
CA GLU A 218 13.76 -37.58 20.07
C GLU A 218 13.50 -36.52 21.15
N LYS A 219 14.22 -36.64 22.27
CA LYS A 219 14.09 -35.67 23.38
C LYS A 219 15.00 -34.47 23.18
N GLU A 220 16.17 -34.67 22.61
CA GLU A 220 17.24 -33.66 22.51
C GLU A 220 17.49 -33.21 21.08
N PHE A 221 17.98 -31.99 20.93
CA PHE A 221 18.48 -31.46 19.68
C PHE A 221 19.89 -32.01 19.38
N VAL A 222 20.12 -32.34 18.13
CA VAL A 222 21.44 -32.77 17.62
C VAL A 222 21.98 -31.67 16.72
N GLN A 223 23.23 -31.30 16.89
CA GLN A 223 23.90 -30.37 16.01
C GLN A 223 24.23 -31.05 14.68
N THR A 224 23.80 -30.43 13.58
CA THR A 224 24.12 -30.89 12.22
C THR A 224 25.39 -30.21 11.67
N LYS A 225 26.04 -30.84 10.70
CA LYS A 225 27.24 -30.31 10.05
C LYS A 225 26.88 -29.78 8.66
N VAL A 226 26.34 -28.56 8.57
CA VAL A 226 25.93 -27.96 7.29
C VAL A 226 26.94 -26.91 6.83
N PHE A 227 27.47 -26.11 7.75
CA PHE A 227 28.39 -25.02 7.44
C PHE A 227 29.73 -25.23 8.11
N SER A 228 30.80 -24.96 7.36
CA SER A 228 32.19 -25.08 7.84
C SER A 228 32.77 -23.75 8.32
N TRP A 229 32.15 -22.64 8.04
CA TRP A 229 32.65 -21.29 8.35
C TRP A 229 32.31 -20.84 9.77
N THR A 230 33.29 -20.29 10.49
CA THR A 230 33.20 -19.92 11.90
C THR A 230 32.56 -18.55 12.17
N GLY A 231 32.32 -17.73 11.14
CA GLY A 231 31.81 -16.36 11.27
C GLY A 231 30.39 -16.16 10.76
N THR A 232 29.61 -17.20 10.59
CA THR A 232 28.28 -17.13 9.97
C THR A 232 27.15 -17.19 11.01
N PHE A 233 25.97 -16.72 10.61
CA PHE A 233 24.70 -16.93 11.32
C PHE A 233 23.64 -17.42 10.34
N ILE A 234 22.62 -18.13 10.84
CA ILE A 234 21.63 -18.84 10.04
C ILE A 234 20.24 -18.22 10.27
N PRO A 235 19.85 -17.18 9.52
CA PRO A 235 18.56 -16.54 9.68
C PRO A 235 17.44 -17.28 8.95
N GLY A 236 17.72 -17.92 7.81
CA GLY A 236 16.74 -18.49 6.92
C GLY A 236 16.70 -20.01 6.95
N LEU A 237 15.52 -20.58 7.25
CA LEU A 237 15.21 -22.00 7.19
C LEU A 237 13.90 -22.17 6.43
N LEU A 238 13.91 -22.90 5.31
CA LEU A 238 12.75 -23.09 4.45
C LEU A 238 12.56 -24.57 4.15
N PRO A 239 11.56 -25.24 4.76
CA PRO A 239 11.12 -26.56 4.33
C PRO A 239 10.35 -26.42 3.01
N ARG A 240 10.88 -27.02 1.96
CA ARG A 240 10.30 -26.92 0.61
C ARG A 240 9.25 -27.99 0.34
N ASN A 241 8.30 -27.66 -0.54
CA ASN A 241 7.26 -28.59 -0.99
C ASN A 241 7.82 -29.86 -1.68
N ASN A 242 9.03 -29.78 -2.25
CA ASN A 242 9.74 -30.93 -2.81
C ASN A 242 10.39 -31.85 -1.76
N GLY A 243 10.23 -31.53 -0.48
CA GLY A 243 10.70 -32.31 0.67
C GLY A 243 12.15 -32.06 1.06
N LYS A 244 12.88 -31.18 0.39
CA LYS A 244 14.20 -30.71 0.81
C LYS A 244 14.05 -29.51 1.75
N MET A 245 15.06 -29.26 2.56
CA MET A 245 15.15 -28.02 3.34
C MET A 245 16.18 -27.11 2.68
N TRP A 246 15.83 -25.85 2.45
CA TRP A 246 16.80 -24.83 2.09
C TRP A 246 17.16 -24.02 3.33
N THR A 247 18.42 -23.60 3.38
CA THR A 247 18.90 -22.71 4.44
C THR A 247 19.80 -21.63 3.85
N THR A 248 19.65 -20.43 4.38
CA THR A 248 20.50 -19.29 4.05
C THR A 248 21.36 -18.94 5.25
N ALA A 249 22.59 -18.53 4.99
CA ALA A 249 23.50 -18.13 6.03
C ALA A 249 24.37 -16.94 5.58
N PHE A 250 24.79 -16.13 6.54
CA PHE A 250 25.63 -14.97 6.30
C PHE A 250 26.92 -15.35 5.53
N MET A 251 27.16 -14.66 4.42
CA MET A 251 28.31 -14.86 3.52
C MET A 251 28.52 -16.32 3.03
N ASN A 252 27.46 -17.11 2.97
CA ASN A 252 27.47 -18.46 2.45
C ASN A 252 26.50 -18.61 1.27
N PRO A 253 26.75 -19.56 0.37
CA PRO A 253 25.76 -19.92 -0.63
C PRO A 253 24.48 -20.48 0.01
N VAL A 254 23.39 -20.46 -0.74
CA VAL A 254 22.15 -21.13 -0.31
C VAL A 254 22.39 -22.64 -0.33
N MET A 255 22.14 -23.28 0.80
CA MET A 255 22.31 -24.71 0.96
C MET A 255 20.98 -25.45 0.93
N GLN A 256 20.95 -26.60 0.31
CA GLN A 256 19.86 -27.56 0.44
C GLN A 256 20.28 -28.73 1.32
N ILE A 257 19.37 -29.17 2.18
CA ILE A 257 19.58 -30.26 3.13
C ILE A 257 18.55 -31.35 2.83
N ASN A 258 18.99 -32.59 2.82
CA ASN A 258 18.10 -33.75 2.84
C ASN A 258 17.68 -34.04 4.29
N PRO A 259 16.38 -33.91 4.68
CA PRO A 259 15.94 -34.12 6.06
C PRO A 259 16.13 -35.55 6.57
N ASP A 260 16.21 -36.55 5.69
CA ASP A 260 16.29 -37.95 6.09
C ASP A 260 17.69 -38.34 6.62
N ASN A 261 18.74 -37.88 5.95
CA ASN A 261 20.15 -38.20 6.27
C ASN A 261 21.02 -37.00 6.65
N TRP A 262 20.44 -35.76 6.57
CA TRP A 262 21.11 -34.48 6.86
C TRP A 262 22.31 -34.16 5.96
N GLU A 263 22.42 -34.80 4.81
CA GLU A 263 23.38 -34.40 3.80
C GLU A 263 23.02 -33.05 3.21
N SER A 264 24.01 -32.21 3.04
CA SER A 264 23.86 -30.84 2.51
C SER A 264 24.69 -30.63 1.26
N ALA A 265 24.14 -29.86 0.32
CA ALA A 265 24.82 -29.41 -0.89
C ALA A 265 24.44 -27.98 -1.20
N GLU A 266 25.23 -27.28 -1.97
CA GLU A 266 24.87 -25.97 -2.51
C GLU A 266 23.66 -26.12 -3.47
N VAL A 267 22.77 -25.13 -3.47
CA VAL A 267 21.70 -25.05 -4.47
C VAL A 267 22.32 -24.68 -5.81
N PRO A 268 22.20 -25.52 -6.84
CA PRO A 268 22.73 -25.21 -8.16
C PRO A 268 21.83 -24.17 -8.85
N PHE A 269 22.33 -22.94 -8.98
CA PHE A 269 21.66 -21.93 -9.81
C PHE A 269 22.18 -21.99 -11.23
N GLU A 270 21.27 -21.91 -12.23
CA GLU A 270 21.61 -22.02 -13.65
C GLU A 270 22.32 -20.77 -14.23
N ASN A 271 22.40 -19.68 -13.46
CA ASN A 271 23.10 -18.47 -13.88
C ASN A 271 24.39 -18.27 -13.06
N THR A 272 25.49 -18.17 -13.77
CA THR A 272 26.86 -18.01 -13.20
C THR A 272 27.06 -16.67 -12.48
N ASP A 273 26.23 -15.67 -12.74
CA ASP A 273 26.33 -14.33 -12.13
C ASP A 273 25.98 -14.31 -10.64
N TRP A 274 25.34 -15.36 -10.12
CA TRP A 274 25.03 -15.49 -8.70
C TRP A 274 26.29 -15.45 -7.81
N GLN A 275 27.31 -16.20 -8.16
CA GLN A 275 28.58 -16.18 -7.41
C GLN A 275 29.26 -14.81 -7.47
N ALA A 276 29.17 -14.12 -8.60
CA ALA A 276 29.65 -12.75 -8.75
C ALA A 276 28.88 -11.75 -7.89
N CYS A 277 27.57 -11.94 -7.71
CA CYS A 277 26.75 -11.12 -6.81
C CYS A 277 27.15 -11.29 -5.35
N ILE A 278 27.35 -12.52 -4.89
CA ILE A 278 27.79 -12.82 -3.51
C ILE A 278 29.22 -12.29 -3.26
N GLN A 279 30.12 -12.36 -4.25
CA GLN A 279 31.51 -11.91 -4.11
C GLN A 279 31.65 -10.38 -4.18
N ARG A 280 30.74 -9.68 -4.84
CA ARG A 280 30.79 -8.20 -5.01
C ARG A 280 30.17 -7.42 -3.86
N SER A 281 29.27 -8.03 -3.13
CA SER A 281 28.59 -7.42 -1.97
C SER A 281 28.43 -8.45 -0.87
N VAL A 282 28.45 -8.00 0.38
CA VAL A 282 28.25 -8.87 1.53
C VAL A 282 26.82 -9.45 1.46
N PHE A 283 26.71 -10.77 1.28
CA PHE A 283 25.42 -11.46 1.27
C PHE A 283 24.92 -11.65 2.70
N ILE A 284 23.90 -10.89 3.06
CA ILE A 284 23.24 -10.94 4.36
C ILE A 284 21.77 -11.30 4.13
N PRO A 285 21.41 -12.59 4.13
CA PRO A 285 20.02 -12.99 4.04
C PRO A 285 19.28 -12.66 5.34
N THR A 286 18.02 -12.28 5.23
CA THR A 286 17.13 -11.95 6.34
C THR A 286 15.97 -12.90 6.42
N ASP A 287 15.36 -13.22 5.27
CA ASP A 287 14.22 -14.12 5.17
C ASP A 287 14.31 -14.99 3.93
N ILE A 288 13.61 -16.12 3.94
CA ILE A 288 13.47 -17.04 2.79
C ILE A 288 12.06 -17.62 2.77
N PHE A 289 11.40 -17.54 1.62
CA PHE A 289 10.00 -17.89 1.45
C PHE A 289 9.76 -18.68 0.15
N GLU A 290 8.99 -19.76 0.17
CA GLU A 290 8.52 -20.49 -1.02
C GLU A 290 7.07 -20.11 -1.31
N ASP A 291 6.81 -19.62 -2.50
CA ASP A 291 5.47 -19.24 -2.91
C ASP A 291 4.63 -20.42 -3.41
N SER A 292 3.37 -20.18 -3.71
CA SER A 292 2.41 -21.17 -4.16
C SER A 292 2.77 -21.83 -5.50
N ARG A 293 3.69 -21.25 -6.29
CA ARG A 293 4.19 -21.80 -7.55
C ARG A 293 5.47 -22.61 -7.38
N GLY A 294 6.04 -22.63 -6.16
CA GLY A 294 7.29 -23.28 -5.85
C GLY A 294 8.54 -22.45 -6.19
N ASP A 295 8.37 -21.17 -6.54
CA ASP A 295 9.48 -20.24 -6.65
C ASP A 295 9.95 -19.83 -5.25
N VAL A 296 11.23 -19.44 -5.11
CA VAL A 296 11.78 -19.05 -3.81
C VAL A 296 12.20 -17.59 -3.83
N TRP A 297 11.79 -16.89 -2.80
CA TRP A 297 12.08 -15.49 -2.56
C TRP A 297 13.06 -15.37 -1.39
N ILE A 298 14.10 -14.57 -1.55
CA ILE A 298 15.12 -14.37 -0.51
C ILE A 298 15.25 -12.88 -0.24
N GLY A 299 14.92 -12.48 0.98
CA GLY A 299 15.16 -11.14 1.47
C GLY A 299 16.62 -10.97 1.90
N THR A 300 17.19 -9.80 1.63
CA THR A 300 18.58 -9.49 1.96
C THR A 300 18.74 -8.10 2.53
N VAL A 301 19.83 -7.86 3.25
CA VAL A 301 20.30 -6.51 3.56
C VAL A 301 21.11 -6.00 2.36
N SER A 302 20.79 -4.82 1.87
CA SER A 302 21.47 -4.08 0.79
C SER A 302 21.39 -4.66 -0.63
N ASN A 303 21.09 -5.96 -0.80
CA ASN A 303 20.99 -6.60 -2.12
C ASN A 303 19.54 -6.65 -2.66
N GLY A 304 18.54 -6.23 -1.87
CA GLY A 304 17.15 -6.25 -2.28
C GLY A 304 16.48 -7.61 -2.16
N LEU A 305 15.42 -7.80 -2.92
CA LEU A 305 14.64 -9.02 -2.98
C LEU A 305 15.13 -9.89 -4.13
N LEU A 306 15.55 -11.10 -3.83
CA LEU A 306 15.97 -12.08 -4.82
C LEU A 306 14.84 -13.06 -5.11
N HIS A 307 14.68 -13.44 -6.37
CA HIS A 307 13.71 -14.39 -6.86
C HIS A 307 14.39 -15.55 -7.58
N TYR A 308 14.18 -16.76 -7.08
CA TYR A 308 14.56 -18.00 -7.74
C TYR A 308 13.36 -18.61 -8.44
N SER A 309 13.43 -18.77 -9.74
CA SER A 309 12.40 -19.43 -10.54
C SER A 309 12.61 -20.94 -10.56
N ALA A 310 11.68 -21.69 -10.01
CA ALA A 310 11.71 -23.15 -10.01
C ALA A 310 11.65 -23.75 -11.44
N ALA A 311 11.01 -23.04 -12.37
CA ALA A 311 10.88 -23.46 -13.76
C ALA A 311 12.18 -23.33 -14.55
N THR A 312 13.01 -22.33 -14.26
CA THR A 312 14.25 -22.04 -15.02
C THR A 312 15.53 -22.32 -14.24
N GLY A 313 15.45 -22.56 -12.93
CA GLY A 313 16.63 -22.72 -12.05
C GLY A 313 17.45 -21.44 -11.87
N LYS A 314 16.98 -20.30 -12.36
CA LYS A 314 17.69 -19.02 -12.31
C LYS A 314 17.28 -18.20 -11.10
N ILE A 315 18.22 -17.39 -10.60
CA ILE A 315 17.98 -16.41 -9.55
C ILE A 315 18.26 -15.00 -10.09
N GLU A 316 17.40 -14.07 -9.77
CA GLU A 316 17.48 -12.67 -10.21
C GLU A 316 17.10 -11.71 -9.08
N THR A 317 17.55 -10.46 -9.17
CA THR A 317 17.13 -9.39 -8.25
C THR A 317 15.89 -8.69 -8.82
N ILE A 318 14.85 -8.57 -8.00
CA ILE A 318 13.63 -7.84 -8.36
C ILE A 318 13.75 -6.39 -7.86
N GLU A 319 13.75 -5.46 -8.80
CA GLU A 319 13.89 -4.04 -8.50
C GLU A 319 12.53 -3.37 -8.18
N GLY A 320 12.58 -2.25 -7.44
CA GLY A 320 11.40 -1.41 -7.16
C GLY A 320 10.84 -1.57 -5.75
N THR A 321 11.48 -2.32 -4.86
CA THR A 321 11.15 -2.39 -3.43
C THR A 321 11.27 -1.01 -2.76
N PRO A 322 10.51 -0.73 -1.68
CA PRO A 322 10.60 0.55 -0.96
C PRO A 322 12.01 0.84 -0.42
N CYS A 323 12.69 -0.22 -0.02
CA CYS A 323 14.08 -0.21 0.46
C CYS A 323 14.76 -1.51 0.03
N ARG A 324 16.09 -1.50 -0.12
CA ARG A 324 16.87 -2.70 -0.44
C ARG A 324 17.10 -3.63 0.76
N ASP A 325 16.82 -3.16 1.97
CA ASP A 325 16.89 -3.95 3.18
C ASP A 325 15.54 -4.63 3.43
N ILE A 326 15.40 -5.85 2.93
CA ILE A 326 14.19 -6.65 3.04
C ILE A 326 14.20 -7.37 4.39
N SER A 327 13.12 -7.32 5.13
CA SER A 327 13.01 -7.94 6.46
C SER A 327 12.15 -9.20 6.48
N CYS A 328 11.00 -9.18 5.81
CA CYS A 328 10.07 -10.30 5.82
C CYS A 328 9.27 -10.38 4.52
N ILE A 329 8.79 -11.58 4.18
CA ILE A 329 8.17 -11.87 2.89
C ILE A 329 6.92 -12.72 3.10
N GLU A 330 5.82 -12.34 2.46
CA GLU A 330 4.56 -13.12 2.44
C GLU A 330 3.92 -13.13 1.06
N GLU A 331 3.08 -14.14 0.78
CA GLU A 331 2.27 -14.23 -0.43
C GLU A 331 0.79 -14.04 -0.11
N ASP A 332 0.11 -13.18 -0.87
CA ASP A 332 -1.34 -13.03 -0.76
C ASP A 332 -2.13 -14.11 -1.53
N ALA A 333 -3.45 -14.11 -1.38
CA ALA A 333 -4.33 -15.09 -2.03
C ALA A 333 -4.36 -14.96 -3.57
N GLN A 334 -3.91 -13.83 -4.13
CA GLN A 334 -3.80 -13.57 -5.56
C GLN A 334 -2.43 -13.95 -6.13
N GLY A 335 -1.51 -14.38 -5.26
CA GLY A 335 -0.14 -14.73 -5.64
C GLY A 335 0.80 -13.53 -5.77
N ASN A 336 0.42 -12.34 -5.27
CA ASN A 336 1.34 -11.22 -5.18
C ASN A 336 2.26 -11.39 -3.97
N ILE A 337 3.50 -10.93 -4.11
CA ILE A 337 4.48 -10.98 -3.03
C ILE A 337 4.51 -9.66 -2.27
N TRP A 338 4.43 -9.75 -0.97
CA TRP A 338 4.53 -8.63 -0.05
C TRP A 338 5.86 -8.69 0.68
N ALA A 339 6.61 -7.60 0.63
CA ALA A 339 7.93 -7.49 1.26
C ALA A 339 7.93 -6.35 2.28
N GLY A 340 8.02 -6.71 3.56
CA GLY A 340 8.32 -5.76 4.64
C GLY A 340 9.79 -5.39 4.60
N THR A 341 10.09 -4.09 4.68
CA THR A 341 11.46 -3.59 4.56
C THR A 341 11.86 -2.70 5.76
N GLN A 342 13.09 -2.24 5.79
CA GLN A 342 13.52 -1.26 6.79
C GLN A 342 12.93 0.14 6.52
N TYR A 343 12.26 0.37 5.37
CA TYR A 343 11.61 1.63 5.05
C TYR A 343 10.39 1.45 4.14
N GLY A 344 9.31 0.87 4.66
CA GLY A 344 8.04 0.68 3.98
C GLY A 344 7.69 -0.76 3.67
N LEU A 345 6.49 -0.97 3.14
CA LEU A 345 5.93 -2.25 2.73
C LEU A 345 5.73 -2.24 1.21
N GLY A 346 6.32 -3.20 0.50
CA GLY A 346 6.18 -3.34 -0.95
C GLY A 346 5.25 -4.47 -1.34
N LYS A 347 4.34 -4.23 -2.29
CA LYS A 347 3.54 -5.25 -2.97
C LYS A 347 4.07 -5.45 -4.38
N TYR A 348 4.56 -6.62 -4.70
CA TYR A 348 4.95 -7.01 -6.05
C TYR A 348 3.78 -7.67 -6.78
N ASP A 349 3.25 -6.98 -7.78
CA ASP A 349 2.24 -7.56 -8.70
C ASP A 349 2.94 -8.40 -9.76
N ARG A 350 2.80 -9.72 -9.65
CA ARG A 350 3.44 -10.69 -10.56
C ARG A 350 2.91 -10.64 -11.98
N THR A 351 1.71 -10.11 -12.20
CA THR A 351 1.12 -10.01 -13.54
C THR A 351 1.68 -8.82 -14.32
N VAL A 352 2.02 -7.78 -13.62
CA VAL A 352 2.57 -6.52 -14.17
C VAL A 352 4.10 -6.48 -14.06
N GLY A 353 4.68 -7.24 -13.12
CA GLY A 353 6.11 -7.24 -12.81
C GLY A 353 6.58 -5.96 -12.14
N LYS A 354 5.76 -5.32 -11.29
CA LYS A 354 6.07 -4.04 -10.64
C LYS A 354 5.68 -4.02 -9.18
N PHE A 355 6.42 -3.21 -8.42
CA PHE A 355 6.09 -2.88 -7.04
C PHE A 355 5.13 -1.71 -6.92
N THR A 356 4.23 -1.80 -5.93
CA THR A 356 3.52 -0.70 -5.31
C THR A 356 3.99 -0.59 -3.87
N ASN A 357 4.45 0.60 -3.47
CA ASN A 357 5.09 0.82 -2.19
C ASN A 357 4.19 1.63 -1.25
N TYR A 358 4.13 1.21 0.02
CA TYR A 358 3.31 1.80 1.08
C TYR A 358 4.18 2.23 2.24
N TYR A 359 3.84 3.36 2.84
CA TYR A 359 4.56 3.99 3.94
C TYR A 359 3.62 4.29 5.12
N ALA A 360 4.14 4.72 6.25
CA ALA A 360 3.33 5.09 7.42
C ALA A 360 2.25 6.14 7.08
N ALA A 361 2.53 7.03 6.12
CA ALA A 361 1.55 7.97 5.59
C ALA A 361 0.35 7.28 4.92
N ASP A 362 0.52 6.08 4.38
CA ASP A 362 -0.52 5.28 3.73
C ASP A 362 -1.33 4.44 4.73
N GLY A 363 -0.96 4.46 6.02
CA GLY A 363 -1.69 3.79 7.10
C GLY A 363 -1.05 2.49 7.61
N ILE A 364 0.12 2.06 7.11
CA ILE A 364 0.86 0.97 7.76
C ILE A 364 1.32 1.41 9.15
N GLY A 365 1.45 0.47 10.10
CA GLY A 365 1.75 0.73 11.50
C GLY A 365 3.05 1.50 11.74
N GLY A 366 4.03 1.32 10.84
CA GLY A 366 5.32 2.02 10.83
C GLY A 366 6.10 1.64 9.59
N ASN A 367 7.16 2.39 9.27
CA ASN A 367 7.96 2.13 8.07
C ASN A 367 8.96 0.99 8.24
N GLN A 368 9.29 0.59 9.48
CA GLN A 368 10.34 -0.36 9.77
C GLN A 368 9.79 -1.68 10.28
N PHE A 369 10.08 -2.77 9.57
CA PHE A 369 9.69 -4.13 9.92
C PHE A 369 10.87 -4.94 10.44
N TYR A 370 10.59 -5.97 11.25
CA TYR A 370 11.60 -6.88 11.77
C TYR A 370 11.75 -8.12 10.89
N ASP A 371 12.97 -8.66 10.88
CA ASP A 371 13.32 -9.83 10.08
C ASP A 371 12.45 -11.02 10.46
N ARG A 372 11.77 -11.60 9.45
CA ARG A 372 10.88 -12.76 9.60
C ARG A 372 9.74 -12.55 10.59
N SER A 373 9.32 -11.30 10.78
CA SER A 373 8.17 -10.94 11.62
C SER A 373 6.94 -10.77 10.76
N SER A 374 6.55 -11.83 10.07
CA SER A 374 5.32 -11.86 9.28
C SER A 374 4.64 -13.22 9.34
N CYS A 375 3.34 -13.24 9.11
CA CYS A 375 2.58 -14.46 8.87
C CYS A 375 1.29 -14.14 8.12
N ARG A 376 0.78 -15.17 7.43
CA ARG A 376 -0.54 -15.15 6.81
C ARG A 376 -1.53 -15.92 7.67
N LEU A 377 -2.66 -15.27 8.00
CA LEU A 377 -3.73 -15.90 8.75
C LEU A 377 -4.60 -16.81 7.85
N PRO A 378 -5.38 -17.73 8.46
CA PRO A 378 -6.22 -18.66 7.69
C PRO A 378 -7.28 -18.00 6.80
N ASP A 379 -7.71 -16.78 7.12
CA ASP A 379 -8.66 -15.97 6.34
C ASP A 379 -7.99 -15.17 5.21
N GLY A 380 -6.68 -15.28 5.04
CA GLY A 380 -5.88 -14.57 4.05
C GLY A 380 -5.36 -13.21 4.50
N THR A 381 -5.68 -12.77 5.71
CA THR A 381 -5.12 -11.55 6.31
C THR A 381 -3.60 -11.68 6.47
N LEU A 382 -2.86 -10.66 6.10
CA LEU A 382 -1.42 -10.58 6.30
C LEU A 382 -1.11 -9.76 7.56
N VAL A 383 -0.11 -10.22 8.29
CA VAL A 383 0.38 -9.62 9.52
C VAL A 383 1.88 -9.39 9.40
N PHE A 384 2.32 -8.16 9.65
CA PHE A 384 3.73 -7.76 9.65
C PHE A 384 4.06 -7.06 10.95
N GLY A 385 5.07 -7.57 11.67
CA GLY A 385 5.57 -6.98 12.92
C GLY A 385 6.68 -5.96 12.65
N GLY A 386 6.61 -4.85 13.34
CA GLY A 386 7.55 -3.74 13.18
C GLY A 386 7.86 -3.00 14.49
N THR A 387 8.59 -1.91 14.37
CA THR A 387 8.98 -1.04 15.50
C THR A 387 7.80 -0.33 16.17
N HIS A 388 6.66 -0.25 15.49
CA HIS A 388 5.45 0.45 15.95
C HIS A 388 4.23 -0.50 15.99
N GLY A 389 4.41 -1.71 16.49
CA GLY A 389 3.35 -2.73 16.58
C GLY A 389 3.21 -3.55 15.31
N LEU A 390 1.98 -3.80 14.92
CA LEU A 390 1.63 -4.62 13.77
C LEU A 390 1.04 -3.78 12.63
N THR A 391 1.38 -4.18 11.40
CA THR A 391 0.59 -3.89 10.21
C THR A 391 -0.25 -5.12 9.90
N PHE A 392 -1.56 -5.00 10.00
CA PHE A 392 -2.52 -6.08 9.93
C PHE A 392 -3.61 -5.71 8.91
N PHE A 393 -3.75 -6.44 7.83
CA PHE A 393 -4.67 -6.07 6.75
C PHE A 393 -5.07 -7.24 5.87
N ASN A 394 -6.24 -7.14 5.27
CA ASN A 394 -6.61 -8.02 4.16
C ASN A 394 -6.11 -7.41 2.83
N PRO A 395 -5.26 -8.13 2.05
CA PRO A 395 -4.76 -7.63 0.77
C PRO A 395 -5.84 -7.24 -0.24
N MET A 396 -7.04 -7.84 -0.14
CA MET A 396 -8.18 -7.49 -1.00
C MET A 396 -8.66 -6.06 -0.75
N ASP A 397 -8.66 -5.60 0.50
CA ASP A 397 -9.11 -4.25 0.85
C ASP A 397 -8.13 -3.18 0.37
N VAL A 398 -6.84 -3.52 0.35
CA VAL A 398 -5.79 -2.63 -0.17
C VAL A 398 -5.84 -2.52 -1.69
N SER A 399 -6.29 -3.56 -2.37
CA SER A 399 -6.31 -3.66 -3.84
C SER A 399 -7.55 -3.07 -4.50
N THR A 400 -8.56 -2.64 -3.73
CA THR A 400 -9.77 -2.04 -4.30
C THR A 400 -9.46 -0.71 -4.97
N LYS A 401 -9.74 -0.66 -6.29
CA LYS A 401 -9.61 0.58 -7.05
C LYS A 401 -10.63 1.60 -6.57
N ARG A 402 -10.18 2.83 -6.32
CA ARG A 402 -11.07 3.93 -5.93
C ARG A 402 -11.64 4.63 -7.16
N GLU A 403 -12.93 4.89 -7.15
CA GLU A 403 -13.57 5.77 -8.11
C GLU A 403 -13.49 7.22 -7.62
N ILE A 404 -12.79 8.05 -8.39
CA ILE A 404 -12.60 9.46 -8.05
C ILE A 404 -13.38 10.30 -9.06
N PRO A 405 -14.31 11.15 -8.62
CA PRO A 405 -14.99 12.09 -9.51
C PRO A 405 -14.00 13.08 -10.14
N LEU A 406 -14.05 13.22 -11.46
CA LEU A 406 -13.27 14.20 -12.21
C LEU A 406 -14.23 15.28 -12.73
N LEU A 407 -14.02 16.52 -12.34
CA LEU A 407 -14.87 17.66 -12.68
C LEU A 407 -14.08 18.72 -13.43
N PHE A 408 -14.81 19.51 -14.25
CA PHE A 408 -14.34 20.79 -14.75
C PHE A 408 -14.75 21.87 -13.75
N GLU A 409 -13.81 22.76 -13.39
CA GLU A 409 -14.02 23.78 -12.36
C GLU A 409 -14.33 25.14 -12.99
N ASP A 410 -13.33 25.76 -13.63
CA ASP A 410 -13.39 27.13 -14.09
C ASP A 410 -12.99 27.27 -15.56
N LEU A 411 -13.60 28.23 -16.25
CA LEU A 411 -13.16 28.74 -17.52
C LEU A 411 -12.60 30.15 -17.31
N LYS A 412 -11.37 30.39 -17.76
CA LYS A 412 -10.83 31.75 -17.83
C LYS A 412 -10.61 32.15 -19.29
N ILE A 413 -11.03 33.33 -19.64
CA ILE A 413 -10.83 33.94 -20.96
C ILE A 413 -9.96 35.17 -20.75
N HIS A 414 -8.82 35.26 -21.44
CA HIS A 414 -7.81 36.30 -21.23
C HIS A 414 -7.47 36.51 -19.73
N ASN A 415 -7.27 35.42 -18.98
CA ASN A 415 -7.00 35.39 -17.53
C ASN A 415 -8.13 35.96 -16.63
N ARG A 416 -9.35 36.16 -17.18
CA ARG A 416 -10.51 36.56 -16.41
C ARG A 416 -11.48 35.40 -16.29
N LEU A 417 -11.99 35.17 -15.08
CA LEU A 417 -12.95 34.12 -14.83
C LEU A 417 -14.25 34.40 -15.58
N ALA A 418 -14.67 33.45 -16.43
CA ALA A 418 -15.95 33.49 -17.11
C ALA A 418 -17.03 32.89 -16.22
N ARG A 419 -18.02 33.66 -15.85
CA ARG A 419 -19.18 33.21 -15.05
C ARG A 419 -20.43 33.18 -15.94
N PRO A 420 -21.37 32.28 -15.70
CA PRO A 420 -22.61 32.20 -16.49
C PRO A 420 -23.43 33.48 -16.52
N GLN A 421 -23.29 34.31 -15.49
CA GLN A 421 -24.03 35.60 -15.35
C GLN A 421 -23.34 36.74 -16.12
N ASP A 422 -22.06 36.67 -16.35
CA ASP A 422 -21.23 37.77 -16.85
C ASP A 422 -20.62 37.45 -18.23
N SER A 423 -20.82 36.26 -18.76
CA SER A 423 -20.21 35.79 -20.00
C SER A 423 -21.20 35.04 -20.87
N GLU A 424 -21.26 35.40 -22.17
CA GLU A 424 -22.03 34.66 -23.18
C GLU A 424 -21.35 33.35 -23.58
N SER A 425 -20.13 33.09 -23.07
CA SER A 425 -19.35 31.92 -23.44
C SER A 425 -19.79 30.63 -22.79
N ILE A 426 -20.50 30.70 -21.66
CA ILE A 426 -21.08 29.57 -20.94
C ILE A 426 -22.44 29.95 -20.33
N ASP A 427 -23.43 29.03 -20.40
CA ASP A 427 -24.78 29.22 -19.84
C ASP A 427 -24.90 28.65 -18.42
N LYS A 428 -24.01 27.73 -18.01
CA LYS A 428 -23.97 27.07 -16.70
C LYS A 428 -22.53 26.92 -16.22
N HIS A 429 -22.35 26.65 -14.95
CA HIS A 429 -21.05 26.32 -14.38
C HIS A 429 -20.45 25.07 -15.09
N LEU A 430 -19.13 25.04 -15.26
CA LEU A 430 -18.44 24.00 -16.03
C LEU A 430 -18.66 22.58 -15.47
N SER A 431 -18.91 22.44 -14.17
CA SER A 431 -19.25 21.15 -13.55
C SER A 431 -20.50 20.48 -14.15
N TYR A 432 -21.40 21.24 -14.77
CA TYR A 432 -22.58 20.74 -15.49
C TYR A 432 -22.29 20.46 -16.97
N ARG A 433 -21.05 20.65 -17.43
CA ARG A 433 -20.59 20.41 -18.81
C ARG A 433 -21.37 21.16 -19.87
N PRO A 434 -21.55 22.49 -19.74
CA PRO A 434 -22.14 23.27 -20.80
C PRO A 434 -21.26 23.28 -22.04
N ASP A 435 -21.80 23.59 -23.21
CA ASP A 435 -20.98 23.92 -24.37
C ASP A 435 -20.26 25.26 -24.09
N ILE A 436 -18.94 25.28 -24.34
CA ILE A 436 -18.14 26.50 -24.25
C ILE A 436 -18.16 27.16 -25.64
N CYS A 437 -18.78 28.33 -25.74
CA CYS A 437 -18.89 29.08 -26.98
C CYS A 437 -17.94 30.30 -26.95
N LEU A 438 -16.83 30.23 -27.67
CA LEU A 438 -15.84 31.31 -27.74
C LEU A 438 -16.04 32.14 -28.98
N ASP A 439 -15.97 33.46 -28.85
CA ASP A 439 -15.94 34.35 -30.01
C ASP A 439 -14.54 34.41 -30.60
N HIS A 440 -14.43 34.83 -31.86
CA HIS A 440 -13.18 34.91 -32.62
C HIS A 440 -12.06 35.75 -31.97
N ASN A 441 -12.43 36.69 -31.09
CA ASN A 441 -11.49 37.53 -30.35
C ASN A 441 -11.10 36.95 -28.98
N GLN A 442 -11.74 35.86 -28.54
CA GLN A 442 -11.47 35.15 -27.27
C GLN A 442 -10.43 34.04 -27.52
N ASN A 443 -9.30 34.41 -28.08
CA ASN A 443 -8.29 33.50 -28.61
C ASN A 443 -7.31 32.94 -27.57
N GLY A 444 -7.41 33.37 -26.30
CA GLY A 444 -6.64 32.84 -25.17
C GLY A 444 -7.57 32.46 -24.03
N PHE A 445 -7.65 31.17 -23.71
CA PHE A 445 -8.48 30.66 -22.63
C PHE A 445 -7.81 29.49 -21.90
N SER A 446 -8.25 29.25 -20.66
CA SER A 446 -7.86 28.07 -19.91
C SER A 446 -9.05 27.41 -19.28
N ILE A 447 -8.98 26.09 -19.15
CA ILE A 447 -9.97 25.24 -18.50
C ILE A 447 -9.31 24.60 -17.30
N SER A 448 -9.87 24.84 -16.10
CA SER A 448 -9.43 24.19 -14.87
C SER A 448 -10.26 22.93 -14.62
N PHE A 449 -9.60 21.92 -14.07
CA PHE A 449 -10.20 20.63 -13.75
C PHE A 449 -9.61 20.07 -12.47
N ALA A 450 -10.39 19.29 -11.73
CA ALA A 450 -9.94 18.64 -10.50
C ALA A 450 -10.52 17.23 -10.36
N ALA A 451 -9.69 16.33 -9.90
CA ALA A 451 -10.11 15.06 -9.32
C ALA A 451 -10.46 15.32 -7.85
N LEU A 452 -11.66 14.92 -7.44
CA LEU A 452 -12.10 15.09 -6.05
C LEU A 452 -11.54 13.95 -5.19
N ASP A 453 -10.21 13.91 -5.07
CA ASP A 453 -9.50 13.03 -4.15
C ASP A 453 -8.94 13.84 -2.99
N TYR A 454 -9.59 13.72 -1.83
CA TYR A 454 -9.14 14.40 -0.61
C TYR A 454 -7.99 13.66 0.09
N CYS A 455 -7.71 12.41 -0.32
CA CYS A 455 -6.77 11.54 0.37
C CYS A 455 -5.36 11.60 -0.24
N GLU A 456 -5.25 11.51 -1.57
CA GLU A 456 -3.98 11.34 -2.27
C GLU A 456 -3.88 12.25 -3.49
N TYR A 457 -4.36 13.49 -3.35
CA TYR A 457 -4.42 14.45 -4.46
C TYR A 457 -3.06 14.69 -5.14
N GLU A 458 -1.94 14.50 -4.42
CA GLU A 458 -0.58 14.65 -4.95
C GLU A 458 -0.14 13.49 -5.86
N ARG A 459 -0.79 12.34 -5.75
CA ARG A 459 -0.49 11.15 -6.56
C ARG A 459 -1.33 11.04 -7.82
N VAL A 460 -2.32 11.92 -8.00
CA VAL A 460 -3.17 11.95 -9.19
C VAL A 460 -2.42 12.62 -10.32
N HIS A 461 -2.26 11.91 -11.43
CA HIS A 461 -1.66 12.40 -12.66
C HIS A 461 -2.76 12.74 -13.65
N TYR A 462 -2.70 13.94 -14.21
CA TYR A 462 -3.65 14.43 -15.18
C TYR A 462 -3.05 14.40 -16.60
N TYR A 463 -3.87 13.97 -17.54
CA TYR A 463 -3.59 14.08 -18.98
C TYR A 463 -4.76 14.79 -19.62
N TYR A 464 -4.47 15.74 -20.52
CA TYR A 464 -5.52 16.43 -21.25
C TYR A 464 -5.24 16.45 -22.74
N LYS A 465 -6.29 16.69 -23.53
CA LYS A 465 -6.24 16.75 -25.01
C LYS A 465 -7.42 17.54 -25.53
N MET A 466 -7.19 18.38 -26.52
CA MET A 466 -8.22 18.99 -27.36
C MET A 466 -8.36 18.18 -28.65
N ASP A 467 -9.38 17.31 -28.72
CA ASP A 467 -9.65 16.55 -29.94
C ASP A 467 -10.03 17.49 -31.09
N GLY A 468 -9.37 17.30 -32.24
CA GLY A 468 -9.45 18.19 -33.41
C GLY A 468 -8.32 19.24 -33.48
N PHE A 469 -7.52 19.37 -32.39
CA PHE A 469 -6.37 20.29 -32.36
C PHE A 469 -5.09 19.58 -31.92
N ASP A 470 -5.10 18.89 -30.76
CA ASP A 470 -3.93 18.18 -30.25
C ASP A 470 -3.79 16.81 -30.91
N LYS A 471 -2.56 16.47 -31.30
CA LYS A 471 -2.24 15.16 -31.88
C LYS A 471 -2.15 14.08 -30.81
N TYR A 472 -1.60 14.41 -29.64
CA TYR A 472 -1.32 13.49 -28.54
C TYR A 472 -1.90 14.01 -27.23
N TRP A 473 -2.04 13.12 -26.23
CA TRP A 473 -2.32 13.50 -24.87
C TRP A 473 -1.15 14.28 -24.27
N ILE A 474 -1.45 15.38 -23.63
CA ILE A 474 -0.49 16.24 -22.93
C ILE A 474 -0.43 15.81 -21.47
N ASP A 475 0.77 15.49 -21.00
CA ASP A 475 1.00 15.16 -19.58
C ASP A 475 1.05 16.45 -18.76
N ALA A 476 0.01 16.68 -17.98
CA ALA A 476 -0.10 17.82 -17.09
C ALA A 476 0.53 17.55 -15.70
N ARG A 477 0.93 16.29 -15.41
CA ARG A 477 1.35 15.85 -14.08
C ARG A 477 0.31 16.23 -13.03
N ASN A 478 0.68 17.13 -12.09
CA ASN A 478 -0.20 17.63 -11.02
C ASN A 478 -0.85 18.98 -11.35
N ASN A 479 -0.58 19.54 -12.55
CA ASN A 479 -1.21 20.79 -12.97
C ASN A 479 -2.69 20.55 -13.29
N ARG A 480 -3.56 21.41 -12.80
CA ARG A 480 -5.02 21.31 -12.91
C ARG A 480 -5.62 22.32 -13.89
N GLU A 481 -4.80 22.92 -14.74
CA GLU A 481 -5.21 23.94 -15.71
C GLU A 481 -4.57 23.69 -17.05
N ALA A 482 -5.40 23.63 -18.09
CA ALA A 482 -4.99 23.54 -19.49
C ALA A 482 -5.20 24.89 -20.18
N TYR A 483 -4.14 25.46 -20.73
CA TYR A 483 -4.18 26.71 -21.46
C TYR A 483 -4.11 26.47 -22.96
N TYR A 484 -5.01 27.13 -23.70
CA TYR A 484 -5.03 27.13 -25.17
C TYR A 484 -5.02 28.54 -25.71
N ALA A 485 -4.27 28.74 -26.81
CA ALA A 485 -4.22 29.99 -27.51
C ALA A 485 -4.39 29.77 -29.03
N ASN A 486 -5.09 30.70 -29.67
CA ASN A 486 -5.26 30.76 -31.14
C ASN A 486 -5.88 29.48 -31.73
N LEU A 487 -6.90 28.88 -31.10
CA LEU A 487 -7.67 27.83 -31.72
C LEU A 487 -8.37 28.37 -32.96
N PRO A 488 -8.25 27.71 -34.14
CA PRO A 488 -9.04 28.05 -35.31
C PRO A 488 -10.55 27.95 -35.08
N ALA A 489 -11.33 28.64 -35.90
CA ALA A 489 -12.79 28.49 -35.84
C ALA A 489 -13.19 27.03 -36.11
N GLY A 490 -14.02 26.46 -35.27
CA GLY A 490 -14.40 25.04 -35.34
C GLY A 490 -15.06 24.54 -34.09
N THR A 491 -15.37 23.25 -34.08
CA THR A 491 -15.91 22.53 -32.94
C THR A 491 -14.91 21.49 -32.47
N TYR A 492 -14.59 21.55 -31.19
CA TYR A 492 -13.57 20.72 -30.54
C TYR A 492 -14.17 20.01 -29.34
N THR A 493 -13.51 18.95 -28.89
CA THR A 493 -13.86 18.30 -27.63
C THR A 493 -12.62 18.31 -26.73
N PHE A 494 -12.70 19.07 -25.65
CA PHE A 494 -11.66 19.03 -24.60
C PHE A 494 -11.88 17.82 -23.71
N LYS A 495 -10.83 17.03 -23.53
CA LYS A 495 -10.84 15.79 -22.75
C LYS A 495 -9.78 15.84 -21.67
N VAL A 496 -10.12 15.36 -20.50
CA VAL A 496 -9.19 15.15 -19.38
C VAL A 496 -9.35 13.73 -18.88
N LYS A 497 -8.24 13.07 -18.60
CA LYS A 497 -8.22 11.79 -17.90
C LYS A 497 -7.28 11.81 -16.71
N ILE A 498 -7.60 11.00 -15.72
CA ILE A 498 -6.79 10.82 -14.51
C ILE A 498 -6.29 9.39 -14.45
N THR A 499 -5.09 9.25 -13.93
CA THR A 499 -4.47 7.97 -13.57
C THR A 499 -3.54 8.21 -12.38
N ASN A 500 -3.04 7.13 -11.79
CA ASN A 500 -1.93 7.19 -10.84
C ASN A 500 -0.92 6.08 -11.14
N ASN A 501 0.29 6.20 -10.57
CA ASN A 501 1.39 5.31 -10.88
C ASN A 501 1.16 3.86 -10.44
N ASP A 502 0.40 3.65 -9.37
CA ASP A 502 0.10 2.35 -8.77
C ASP A 502 -1.22 1.72 -9.28
N LYS A 503 -1.94 2.42 -10.19
CA LYS A 503 -3.24 1.99 -10.73
C LYS A 503 -4.31 1.72 -9.66
N SER A 504 -4.17 2.31 -8.48
CA SER A 504 -5.15 2.18 -7.38
C SER A 504 -6.42 2.98 -7.61
N ILE A 505 -6.45 3.88 -8.59
CA ILE A 505 -7.65 4.58 -9.03
C ILE A 505 -8.17 4.01 -10.36
N VAL A 506 -9.49 4.09 -10.54
CA VAL A 506 -10.11 3.78 -11.82
C VAL A 506 -9.77 4.90 -12.81
N GLU A 507 -9.18 4.56 -13.96
CA GLU A 507 -8.98 5.54 -15.03
C GLU A 507 -10.33 6.14 -15.43
N ARG A 508 -10.44 7.46 -15.31
CA ARG A 508 -11.66 8.18 -15.64
C ARG A 508 -11.38 9.29 -16.63
N GLU A 509 -12.18 9.34 -17.69
CA GLU A 509 -12.14 10.39 -18.71
C GLU A 509 -13.39 11.27 -18.57
N ASN A 510 -13.20 12.57 -18.65
CA ASN A 510 -14.27 13.55 -18.73
C ASN A 510 -14.07 14.45 -19.95
N SER A 511 -15.16 14.91 -20.56
CA SER A 511 -15.09 15.73 -21.78
C SER A 511 -16.09 16.87 -21.75
N ILE A 512 -15.75 17.96 -22.45
CA ILE A 512 -16.56 19.14 -22.63
C ILE A 512 -16.37 19.68 -24.05
N ARG A 513 -17.45 20.16 -24.67
CA ARG A 513 -17.40 20.69 -26.04
C ARG A 513 -16.97 22.15 -26.02
N VAL A 514 -16.09 22.50 -26.96
CA VAL A 514 -15.60 23.87 -27.17
C VAL A 514 -15.88 24.27 -28.62
N ILE A 515 -16.63 25.35 -28.79
CA ILE A 515 -17.04 25.89 -30.07
C ILE A 515 -16.38 27.26 -30.24
N VAL A 516 -15.55 27.43 -31.24
CA VAL A 516 -14.91 28.70 -31.61
C VAL A 516 -15.62 29.26 -32.83
N LYS A 517 -16.31 30.39 -32.66
CA LYS A 517 -17.04 31.05 -33.74
C LYS A 517 -16.07 31.65 -34.75
N PRO A 518 -16.37 31.58 -36.08
CA PRO A 518 -15.56 32.22 -37.07
C PRO A 518 -15.64 33.75 -36.98
N ALA A 519 -14.55 34.43 -37.34
CA ALA A 519 -14.58 35.88 -37.45
C ALA A 519 -15.60 36.34 -38.49
N PRO A 520 -16.28 37.50 -38.33
CA PRO A 520 -17.29 37.99 -39.27
C PRO A 520 -16.83 37.99 -40.72
N TRP A 521 -15.57 38.29 -40.93
CA TRP A 521 -14.97 38.32 -42.28
C TRP A 521 -14.60 36.93 -42.85
N GLN A 522 -14.69 35.88 -42.07
CA GLN A 522 -14.45 34.48 -42.47
C GLN A 522 -15.75 33.69 -42.69
N THR A 523 -16.90 34.33 -42.50
CA THR A 523 -18.20 33.70 -42.69
C THR A 523 -18.56 33.56 -44.19
N TRP A 524 -19.46 32.63 -44.51
CA TRP A 524 -19.87 32.36 -45.90
C TRP A 524 -20.43 33.62 -46.61
N TRP A 525 -21.19 34.46 -45.90
CA TRP A 525 -21.75 35.70 -46.42
C TRP A 525 -20.66 36.76 -46.71
N ALA A 526 -19.58 36.82 -45.90
CA ALA A 526 -18.43 37.68 -46.16
C ALA A 526 -17.71 37.29 -47.47
N TRP A 527 -17.56 36.00 -47.73
CA TRP A 527 -17.04 35.51 -49.01
C TRP A 527 -17.93 35.89 -50.20
N CYS A 528 -19.29 35.88 -50.04
CA CYS A 528 -20.21 36.39 -51.06
C CYS A 528 -19.95 37.89 -51.33
N ILE A 529 -19.77 38.70 -50.29
CA ILE A 529 -19.43 40.12 -50.43
C ILE A 529 -18.10 40.31 -51.14
N TYR A 530 -17.06 39.56 -50.78
CA TYR A 530 -15.75 39.62 -51.45
C TYR A 530 -15.85 39.26 -52.92
N LEU A 531 -16.63 38.25 -53.28
CA LEU A 531 -16.87 37.87 -54.71
C LEU A 531 -17.60 38.98 -55.45
N LEU A 532 -18.61 39.62 -54.86
CA LEU A 532 -19.32 40.75 -55.44
C LEU A 532 -18.39 41.97 -55.66
N ILE A 533 -17.55 42.29 -54.67
CA ILE A 533 -16.56 43.36 -54.79
C ILE A 533 -15.55 43.03 -55.89
N ALA A 534 -15.02 41.82 -55.95
CA ALA A 534 -14.12 41.37 -56.99
C ALA A 534 -14.76 41.45 -58.37
N ALA A 535 -16.01 41.01 -58.53
CA ALA A 535 -16.74 41.11 -59.79
C ALA A 535 -16.97 42.56 -60.20
N ALA A 536 -17.29 43.45 -59.26
CA ALA A 536 -17.42 44.89 -59.55
C ALA A 536 -16.11 45.53 -60.02
N ILE A 537 -15.00 45.20 -59.33
CA ILE A 537 -13.65 45.66 -59.70
C ILE A 537 -13.29 45.18 -61.15
N ILE A 538 -13.50 43.91 -61.44
CA ILE A 538 -13.28 43.31 -62.73
C ILE A 538 -14.16 44.02 -63.77
N GLY A 539 -15.44 44.27 -63.47
CA GLY A 539 -16.35 45.01 -64.32
C GLY A 539 -15.89 46.44 -64.62
N ILE A 540 -15.34 47.14 -63.62
CA ILE A 540 -14.75 48.46 -63.80
C ILE A 540 -13.51 48.37 -64.72
N PHE A 541 -12.63 47.41 -64.54
CA PHE A 541 -11.46 47.20 -65.35
C PHE A 541 -11.83 46.88 -66.84
N ILE A 542 -12.82 46.02 -67.02
CA ILE A 542 -13.31 45.69 -68.39
C ILE A 542 -13.90 46.94 -69.06
N ARG A 543 -14.71 47.75 -68.37
CA ARG A 543 -15.27 48.99 -68.85
C ARG A 543 -14.16 50.01 -69.21
N ALA A 544 -13.17 50.17 -68.34
CA ALA A 544 -12.03 51.05 -68.60
C ALA A 544 -11.21 50.56 -69.80
N TRP A 545 -10.96 49.25 -69.87
CA TRP A 545 -10.26 48.65 -70.99
C TRP A 545 -11.01 48.84 -72.30
N LEU A 546 -12.34 48.62 -72.32
CA LEU A 546 -13.18 48.84 -73.51
C LEU A 546 -13.19 50.30 -73.91
N ARG A 547 -13.21 51.27 -72.98
CA ARG A 547 -13.10 52.71 -73.32
C ARG A 547 -11.75 53.05 -73.96
N ILE A 548 -10.63 52.57 -73.43
CA ILE A 548 -9.28 52.78 -73.97
C ILE A 548 -9.17 52.13 -75.34
N LYS A 549 -9.79 51.00 -75.58
CA LYS A 549 -9.81 50.31 -76.84
C LYS A 549 -10.60 51.12 -77.86
N GLN A 550 -11.80 51.64 -77.50
CA GLN A 550 -12.60 52.49 -78.39
C GLN A 550 -11.88 53.81 -78.81
N GLU A 551 -11.20 54.44 -77.81
CA GLU A 551 -10.40 55.64 -78.11
C GLU A 551 -9.22 55.37 -79.06
N LYS A 552 -8.62 54.20 -79.02
CA LYS A 552 -7.57 53.76 -79.95
C LYS A 552 -8.07 53.39 -81.32
N GLU A 553 -9.31 52.97 -81.44
CA GLU A 553 -9.93 52.65 -82.76
C GLU A 553 -10.53 53.88 -83.44
N THR A 554 -10.73 55.00 -82.70
CA THR A 554 -11.25 56.27 -83.17
C THR A 554 -10.17 57.32 -83.48
N ALA A 555 -8.91 57.08 -83.09
CA ALA A 555 -7.71 57.86 -83.42
C ALA A 555 -6.94 57.25 -84.59
#